data_1b59c0d37b4a1cc757830f05a052c4b0
#
_entry.id   1b59c0d37b4a1cc757830f05a052c4b0
#
_cell.length_a   1.000
_cell.length_b   1.000
_cell.length_c   1.000
_cell.angle_alpha   90.00
_cell.angle_beta   90.00
_cell.angle_gamma   90.00
#
_symmetry.space_group_name_H-M   'P 1'
#
loop_
_entity.id
_entity.type
_entity.pdbx_description
1 polymer ?
#
loop_
_entity_poly.entity_id
_entity_poly.type
_entity_poly.pdbx_seq_one_letter_code
_entity_poly.pdbx_strand_id
1 'polypeptide(L)'
;DVLVPRPDTEMLVEVALELRPQGVLDVGTGCGAIALAVADELPETRVVAIDISMDALRVAQANTDRLGLGDRVDVVSRGVNSLAGAEPDGRPFDLLLANLPYVSEAEWDGLAPEIREYEPREALVAGPTGLEAIEALLAKVAELERRPGAVALEVGAGQADAVVGLVSAAGFGEVEKRRDLS
;
A
#
# COMPACT_ATOMS: atom_id res chain seq x y z
N ASP A 1 -1.98 -16.27 7.08
CA ASP A 1 -1.39 -15.35 8.04
C ASP A 1 -1.13 -14.03 7.33
N VAL A 2 -1.40 -12.92 8.01
CA VAL A 2 -1.38 -11.57 7.44
C VAL A 2 -0.82 -10.59 8.49
N LEU A 3 -0.16 -9.53 8.04
CA LEU A 3 0.32 -8.44 8.90
C LEU A 3 -0.85 -7.82 9.69
N VAL A 4 -0.64 -7.59 10.98
CA VAL A 4 -1.60 -6.86 11.81
C VAL A 4 -1.46 -5.35 11.49
N PRO A 5 -2.56 -4.66 11.10
CA PRO A 5 -2.50 -3.22 10.83
C PRO A 5 -1.95 -2.42 12.02
N ARG A 6 -1.10 -1.44 11.74
CA ARG A 6 -0.55 -0.54 12.75
C ARG A 6 -1.37 0.77 12.77
N PRO A 7 -1.43 1.47 13.91
CA PRO A 7 -2.08 2.79 13.98
C PRO A 7 -1.51 3.78 12.97
N ASP A 8 -0.21 3.75 12.71
CA ASP A 8 0.49 4.66 11.81
C ASP A 8 -0.03 4.58 10.36
N THR A 9 -0.55 3.41 9.97
CA THR A 9 -1.15 3.16 8.65
C THR A 9 -2.44 3.99 8.43
N GLU A 10 -3.07 4.51 9.50
CA GLU A 10 -4.22 5.41 9.40
C GLU A 10 -3.89 6.69 8.61
N MET A 11 -2.63 7.15 8.63
CA MET A 11 -2.19 8.32 7.86
C MET A 11 -2.41 8.15 6.35
N LEU A 12 -2.32 6.94 5.81
CA LEU A 12 -2.62 6.68 4.40
C LEU A 12 -4.10 6.89 4.09
N VAL A 13 -4.96 6.51 5.02
CA VAL A 13 -6.41 6.76 4.92
C VAL A 13 -6.69 8.26 5.00
N GLU A 14 -6.05 9.00 5.91
CA GLU A 14 -6.19 10.45 6.00
C GLU A 14 -5.83 11.16 4.69
N VAL A 15 -4.75 10.75 4.03
CA VAL A 15 -4.38 11.27 2.71
C VAL A 15 -5.50 11.05 1.69
N ALA A 16 -6.12 9.87 1.67
CA ALA A 16 -7.25 9.60 0.78
C ALA A 16 -8.46 10.49 1.12
N LEU A 17 -8.75 10.71 2.41
CA LEU A 17 -9.84 11.58 2.85
C LEU A 17 -9.63 13.04 2.47
N GLU A 18 -8.39 13.52 2.49
CA GLU A 18 -8.02 14.87 2.03
C GLU A 18 -8.16 15.04 0.53
N LEU A 19 -7.64 14.07 -0.25
CA LEU A 19 -7.60 14.13 -1.71
C LEU A 19 -8.93 13.78 -2.38
N ARG A 20 -9.79 12.99 -1.72
CA ARG A 20 -11.09 12.52 -2.22
C ARG A 20 -11.01 11.94 -3.63
N PRO A 21 -10.16 10.94 -3.87
CA PRO A 21 -9.98 10.33 -5.18
C PRO A 21 -11.25 9.59 -5.63
N GLN A 22 -11.47 9.50 -6.94
CA GLN A 22 -12.54 8.64 -7.49
C GLN A 22 -12.09 7.18 -7.57
N GLY A 23 -10.82 6.95 -7.84
CA GLY A 23 -10.21 5.63 -7.93
C GLY A 23 -8.94 5.51 -7.10
N VAL A 24 -8.84 4.46 -6.30
CA VAL A 24 -7.67 4.14 -5.47
C VAL A 24 -7.13 2.77 -5.82
N LEU A 25 -5.81 2.67 -5.88
CA LEU A 25 -5.09 1.39 -5.89
C LEU A 25 -4.35 1.23 -4.56
N ASP A 26 -4.71 0.21 -3.78
CA ASP A 26 -4.03 -0.19 -2.55
C ASP A 26 -3.11 -1.37 -2.83
N VAL A 27 -1.80 -1.15 -2.76
CA VAL A 27 -0.76 -2.11 -3.13
C VAL A 27 -0.15 -2.75 -1.89
N GLY A 28 -0.19 -4.08 -1.82
CA GLY A 28 0.17 -4.81 -0.60
C GLY A 28 -0.92 -4.67 0.46
N THR A 29 -2.17 -4.86 0.04
CA THR A 29 -3.36 -4.57 0.87
C THR A 29 -3.44 -5.36 2.17
N GLY A 30 -2.74 -6.49 2.26
CA GLY A 30 -2.77 -7.33 3.45
C GLY A 30 -4.19 -7.80 3.79
N CYS A 31 -4.67 -7.46 4.97
CA CYS A 31 -6.03 -7.77 5.40
C CYS A 31 -7.11 -6.83 4.82
N GLY A 32 -6.74 -5.89 3.96
CA GLY A 32 -7.63 -4.90 3.37
C GLY A 32 -7.86 -3.65 4.22
N ALA A 33 -7.07 -3.41 5.27
CA ALA A 33 -7.34 -2.35 6.25
C ALA A 33 -7.45 -0.97 5.60
N ILE A 34 -6.48 -0.57 4.75
CA ILE A 34 -6.47 0.71 4.05
C ILE A 34 -7.63 0.79 3.06
N ALA A 35 -7.72 -0.21 2.16
CA ALA A 35 -8.73 -0.26 1.10
C ALA A 35 -10.15 -0.14 1.64
N LEU A 36 -10.45 -0.90 2.71
CA LEU A 36 -11.77 -0.95 3.31
C LEU A 36 -12.11 0.33 4.07
N ALA A 37 -11.15 0.89 4.81
CA ALA A 37 -11.34 2.16 5.50
C ALA A 37 -11.62 3.30 4.50
N VAL A 38 -10.84 3.38 3.42
CA VAL A 38 -11.07 4.37 2.35
C VAL A 38 -12.44 4.19 1.70
N ALA A 39 -12.84 2.95 1.39
CA ALA A 39 -14.13 2.70 0.76
C ALA A 39 -15.31 2.98 1.69
N ASP A 40 -15.16 2.78 3.00
CA ASP A 40 -16.20 3.07 3.99
C ASP A 40 -16.42 4.58 4.15
N GLU A 41 -15.33 5.33 4.30
CA GLU A 41 -15.35 6.77 4.51
C GLU A 41 -15.67 7.59 3.25
N LEU A 42 -15.35 7.05 2.06
CA LEU A 42 -15.57 7.71 0.76
C LEU A 42 -16.53 6.90 -0.12
N PRO A 43 -17.85 7.08 0.02
CA PRO A 43 -18.86 6.24 -0.66
C PRO A 43 -18.80 6.28 -2.20
N GLU A 44 -18.24 7.33 -2.79
CA GLU A 44 -18.10 7.49 -4.25
C GLU A 44 -16.80 6.93 -4.80
N THR A 45 -15.86 6.53 -3.92
CA THR A 45 -14.54 6.02 -4.31
C THR A 45 -14.62 4.53 -4.64
N ARG A 46 -13.97 4.15 -5.73
CA ARG A 46 -13.69 2.74 -6.09
C ARG A 46 -12.28 2.38 -5.69
N VAL A 47 -12.10 1.21 -5.11
CA VAL A 47 -10.79 0.75 -4.65
C VAL A 47 -10.46 -0.59 -5.29
N VAL A 48 -9.27 -0.72 -5.84
CA VAL A 48 -8.68 -2.02 -6.16
C VAL A 48 -7.60 -2.30 -5.13
N ALA A 49 -7.75 -3.40 -4.43
CA ALA A 49 -6.86 -3.88 -3.38
C ALA A 49 -6.05 -5.07 -3.91
N ILE A 50 -4.73 -4.90 -4.03
CA ILE A 50 -3.88 -5.97 -4.59
C ILE A 50 -2.88 -6.49 -3.57
N ASP A 51 -2.64 -7.80 -3.64
CA ASP A 51 -1.59 -8.49 -2.87
C ASP A 51 -1.10 -9.72 -3.64
N ILE A 52 0.11 -10.18 -3.33
CA ILE A 52 0.66 -11.44 -3.86
C ILE A 52 0.31 -12.62 -2.96
N SER A 53 0.01 -12.38 -1.69
CA SER A 53 -0.31 -13.40 -0.70
C SER A 53 -1.78 -13.82 -0.81
N MET A 54 -2.00 -15.07 -1.18
CA MET A 54 -3.36 -15.64 -1.22
C MET A 54 -4.01 -15.72 0.17
N ASP A 55 -3.20 -15.80 1.23
CA ASP A 55 -3.70 -15.78 2.61
C ASP A 55 -4.21 -14.40 2.98
N ALA A 56 -3.43 -13.35 2.64
CA ALA A 56 -3.83 -11.97 2.82
C ALA A 56 -5.13 -11.66 2.05
N LEU A 57 -5.20 -12.03 0.77
CA LEU A 57 -6.38 -11.81 -0.07
C LEU A 57 -7.63 -12.53 0.46
N ARG A 58 -7.49 -13.73 1.03
CA ARG A 58 -8.63 -14.43 1.66
C ARG A 58 -9.16 -13.64 2.86
N VAL A 59 -8.28 -13.05 3.66
CA VAL A 59 -8.67 -12.21 4.79
C VAL A 59 -9.30 -10.91 4.31
N ALA A 60 -8.68 -10.25 3.33
CA ALA A 60 -9.21 -9.02 2.74
C ALA A 60 -10.61 -9.24 2.15
N GLN A 61 -10.82 -10.32 1.39
CA GLN A 61 -12.12 -10.65 0.83
C GLN A 61 -13.17 -10.92 1.92
N ALA A 62 -12.83 -11.70 2.94
CA ALA A 62 -13.75 -11.96 4.06
C ALA A 62 -14.13 -10.68 4.81
N ASN A 63 -13.19 -9.73 4.96
CA ASN A 63 -13.46 -8.42 5.54
C ASN A 63 -14.34 -7.56 4.62
N THR A 64 -14.08 -7.57 3.32
CA THR A 64 -14.91 -6.89 2.30
C THR A 64 -16.36 -7.37 2.35
N ASP A 65 -16.56 -8.68 2.36
CA ASP A 65 -17.88 -9.30 2.44
C ASP A 65 -18.60 -8.95 3.75
N ARG A 66 -17.89 -9.01 4.87
CA ARG A 66 -18.43 -8.70 6.20
C ARG A 66 -18.89 -7.24 6.31
N LEU A 67 -18.18 -6.32 5.68
CA LEU A 67 -18.50 -4.90 5.68
C LEU A 67 -19.50 -4.51 4.58
N GLY A 68 -19.83 -5.42 3.67
CA GLY A 68 -20.75 -5.14 2.56
C GLY A 68 -20.15 -4.18 1.52
N LEU A 69 -18.84 -4.19 1.34
CA LEU A 69 -18.10 -3.26 0.46
C LEU A 69 -17.78 -3.85 -0.92
N GLY A 70 -18.23 -5.07 -1.22
CA GLY A 70 -17.91 -5.77 -2.47
C GLY A 70 -18.31 -5.05 -3.76
N ASP A 71 -19.26 -4.11 -3.70
CA ASP A 71 -19.63 -3.29 -4.85
C ASP A 71 -18.61 -2.17 -5.14
N ARG A 72 -17.66 -1.91 -4.23
CA ARG A 72 -16.73 -0.78 -4.30
C ARG A 72 -15.26 -1.16 -4.10
N VAL A 73 -15.00 -2.36 -3.60
CA VAL A 73 -13.65 -2.87 -3.37
C VAL A 73 -13.45 -4.16 -4.14
N ASP A 74 -12.52 -4.13 -5.09
CA ASP A 74 -12.09 -5.30 -5.84
C ASP A 74 -10.79 -5.86 -5.23
N VAL A 75 -10.85 -7.08 -4.69
CA VAL A 75 -9.67 -7.75 -4.12
C VAL A 75 -9.05 -8.66 -5.18
N VAL A 76 -7.81 -8.37 -5.58
CA VAL A 76 -7.18 -8.99 -6.75
C VAL A 76 -5.78 -9.53 -6.45
N SER A 77 -5.51 -10.77 -6.88
CA SER A 77 -4.16 -11.36 -6.78
C SER A 77 -3.23 -10.74 -7.83
N ARG A 78 -2.41 -9.78 -7.38
CA ARG A 78 -1.41 -9.08 -8.21
C ARG A 78 -0.24 -8.61 -7.37
N GLY A 79 0.94 -8.57 -7.98
CA GLY A 79 2.11 -7.95 -7.38
C GLY A 79 2.46 -6.61 -8.03
N VAL A 80 3.42 -5.91 -7.46
CA VAL A 80 3.93 -4.62 -7.95
C VAL A 80 4.37 -4.65 -9.42
N ASN A 81 4.75 -5.81 -9.93
CA ASN A 81 5.18 -5.98 -11.33
C ASN A 81 4.03 -5.96 -12.36
N SER A 82 2.78 -5.90 -11.93
CA SER A 82 1.59 -5.99 -12.79
C SER A 82 0.53 -4.97 -12.41
N LEU A 83 0.89 -3.68 -12.37
CA LEU A 83 -0.05 -2.60 -12.03
C LEU A 83 -0.99 -2.28 -13.19
N ALA A 84 -0.54 -2.43 -14.44
CA ALA A 84 -1.40 -2.22 -15.61
C ALA A 84 -2.59 -3.19 -15.60
N GLY A 85 -3.79 -2.67 -15.83
CA GLY A 85 -5.04 -3.44 -15.76
C GLY A 85 -5.57 -3.63 -14.34
N ALA A 86 -5.04 -2.88 -13.35
CA ALA A 86 -5.58 -2.76 -12.00
C ALA A 86 -6.52 -1.56 -11.85
N GLU A 87 -6.95 -0.98 -12.95
CA GLU A 87 -7.82 0.18 -12.95
C GLU A 87 -9.24 -0.20 -12.52
N PRO A 88 -9.82 0.46 -11.50
CA PRO A 88 -11.18 0.20 -11.08
C PRO A 88 -12.16 0.54 -12.21
N ASP A 89 -12.99 -0.43 -12.60
CA ASP A 89 -13.97 -0.27 -13.70
C ASP A 89 -13.34 0.25 -15.01
N GLY A 90 -12.06 -0.03 -15.28
CA GLY A 90 -11.31 0.47 -16.45
C GLY A 90 -11.02 1.96 -16.42
N ARG A 91 -11.21 2.63 -15.26
CA ARG A 91 -10.87 4.03 -15.04
C ARG A 91 -9.49 4.14 -14.41
N PRO A 92 -8.69 5.18 -14.72
CA PRO A 92 -7.44 5.41 -14.04
C PRO A 92 -7.68 5.55 -12.53
N PHE A 93 -6.76 5.04 -11.71
CA PHE A 93 -6.75 5.39 -10.30
C PHE A 93 -6.05 6.74 -10.11
N ASP A 94 -6.65 7.57 -9.25
CA ASP A 94 -6.15 8.93 -8.97
C ASP A 94 -5.08 8.90 -7.90
N LEU A 95 -5.19 7.94 -6.96
CA LEU A 95 -4.32 7.77 -5.82
C LEU A 95 -3.83 6.33 -5.72
N LEU A 96 -2.54 6.17 -5.49
CA LEU A 96 -1.93 4.91 -5.10
C LEU A 96 -1.52 4.99 -3.63
N LEU A 97 -1.96 4.01 -2.85
CA LEU A 97 -1.59 3.83 -1.45
C LEU A 97 -0.75 2.57 -1.32
N ALA A 98 0.26 2.58 -0.46
CA ALA A 98 1.01 1.38 -0.18
C ALA A 98 1.69 1.41 1.20
N ASN A 99 1.47 0.35 1.97
CA ASN A 99 2.28 -0.03 3.11
C ASN A 99 3.00 -1.33 2.75
N LEU A 100 4.15 -1.22 2.10
CA LEU A 100 4.95 -2.35 1.62
C LEU A 100 6.01 -2.73 2.67
N PRO A 101 6.58 -3.94 2.58
CA PRO A 101 7.74 -4.31 3.37
C PRO A 101 8.83 -3.24 3.26
N TYR A 102 9.38 -2.82 4.40
CA TYR A 102 10.43 -1.80 4.48
C TYR A 102 11.55 -2.14 5.45
N VAL A 103 11.50 -3.30 6.11
CA VAL A 103 12.58 -3.77 6.97
C VAL A 103 13.71 -4.34 6.12
N SER A 104 14.95 -3.96 6.42
CA SER A 104 16.12 -4.57 5.78
C SER A 104 16.42 -5.96 6.35
N GLU A 105 17.11 -6.79 5.59
CA GLU A 105 17.57 -8.11 6.07
C GLU A 105 18.40 -8.02 7.36
N ALA A 106 19.21 -6.97 7.48
CA ALA A 106 20.08 -6.76 8.65
C ALA A 106 19.28 -6.37 9.92
N GLU A 107 18.12 -5.73 9.76
CA GLU A 107 17.27 -5.31 10.89
C GLU A 107 16.40 -6.46 11.41
N TRP A 108 16.16 -7.49 10.59
CA TRP A 108 15.27 -8.61 10.95
C TRP A 108 15.56 -9.23 12.32
N ASP A 109 16.82 -9.51 12.60
CA ASP A 109 17.22 -10.15 13.86
C ASP A 109 17.06 -9.23 15.07
N GLY A 110 16.97 -7.93 14.84
CA GLY A 110 16.74 -6.91 15.88
C GLY A 110 15.27 -6.64 16.19
N LEU A 111 14.33 -7.18 15.41
CA LEU A 111 12.91 -7.00 15.68
C LEU A 111 12.47 -7.74 16.94
N ALA A 112 11.40 -7.22 17.55
CA ALA A 112 10.79 -7.85 18.72
C ALA A 112 10.42 -9.32 18.44
N PRO A 113 10.60 -10.23 19.40
CA PRO A 113 10.29 -11.65 19.23
C PRO A 113 8.87 -11.89 18.73
N GLU A 114 7.90 -11.12 19.23
CA GLU A 114 6.49 -11.25 18.88
C GLU A 114 6.25 -10.98 17.38
N ILE A 115 7.00 -10.03 16.80
CA ILE A 115 6.92 -9.73 15.36
C ILE A 115 7.50 -10.92 14.57
N ARG A 116 8.69 -11.41 14.96
CA ARG A 116 9.38 -12.48 14.23
C ARG A 116 8.68 -13.83 14.31
N GLU A 117 7.94 -14.09 15.40
CA GLU A 117 7.26 -15.37 15.63
C GLU A 117 5.88 -15.43 15.01
N TYR A 118 5.16 -14.29 14.93
CA TYR A 118 3.74 -14.29 14.59
C TYR A 118 3.41 -13.56 13.30
N GLU A 119 4.32 -12.74 12.76
CA GLU A 119 4.09 -12.01 11.52
C GLU A 119 4.88 -12.60 10.34
N PRO A 120 4.28 -12.65 9.13
CA PRO A 120 4.96 -13.22 7.98
C PRO A 120 6.19 -12.36 7.61
N ARG A 121 7.35 -13.00 7.52
CA ARG A 121 8.61 -12.33 7.20
C ARG A 121 8.53 -11.54 5.88
N GLU A 122 7.87 -12.12 4.88
CA GLU A 122 7.66 -11.52 3.56
C GLU A 122 6.80 -10.26 3.58
N ALA A 123 5.98 -10.04 4.62
CA ALA A 123 5.21 -8.82 4.81
C ALA A 123 6.02 -7.69 5.46
N LEU A 124 7.22 -7.98 5.96
CA LEU A 124 8.07 -7.04 6.68
C LEU A 124 9.38 -6.76 5.96
N VAL A 125 10.06 -7.79 5.46
CA VAL A 125 11.41 -7.68 4.89
C VAL A 125 11.33 -7.44 3.38
N ALA A 126 11.83 -6.27 2.96
CA ALA A 126 11.88 -5.89 1.54
C ALA A 126 13.12 -6.45 0.81
N GLY A 127 14.22 -6.60 1.53
CA GLY A 127 15.49 -7.01 0.97
C GLY A 127 16.69 -6.43 1.74
N PRO A 128 17.89 -6.38 1.13
CA PRO A 128 19.11 -5.93 1.79
C PRO A 128 19.06 -4.51 2.38
N THR A 129 18.38 -3.58 1.73
CA THR A 129 18.32 -2.16 2.15
C THR A 129 17.01 -1.77 2.79
N GLY A 130 15.94 -2.57 2.62
CA GLY A 130 14.59 -2.24 3.04
C GLY A 130 13.84 -1.31 2.07
N LEU A 131 14.43 -0.96 0.92
CA LEU A 131 13.81 -0.08 -0.08
C LEU A 131 13.32 -0.83 -1.33
N GLU A 132 13.67 -2.09 -1.48
CA GLU A 132 13.50 -2.86 -2.72
C GLU A 132 12.05 -2.95 -3.18
N ALA A 133 11.11 -3.08 -2.23
CA ALA A 133 9.69 -3.14 -2.56
C ALA A 133 9.17 -1.79 -3.08
N ILE A 134 9.57 -0.69 -2.47
CA ILE A 134 9.22 0.68 -2.87
C ILE A 134 9.88 1.03 -4.21
N GLU A 135 11.15 0.68 -4.40
CA GLU A 135 11.87 0.87 -5.67
C GLU A 135 11.15 0.15 -6.81
N ALA A 136 10.79 -1.12 -6.61
CA ALA A 136 10.07 -1.90 -7.60
C ALA A 136 8.70 -1.28 -7.92
N LEU A 137 7.95 -0.83 -6.90
CA LEU A 137 6.67 -0.17 -7.08
C LEU A 137 6.82 1.11 -7.91
N LEU A 138 7.70 2.02 -7.51
CA LEU A 138 7.87 3.31 -8.17
C LEU A 138 8.41 3.18 -9.59
N ALA A 139 9.29 2.20 -9.85
CA ALA A 139 9.72 1.88 -11.21
C ALA A 139 8.53 1.48 -12.09
N LYS A 140 7.61 0.67 -11.59
CA LYS A 140 6.41 0.26 -12.33
C LYS A 140 5.40 1.40 -12.49
N VAL A 141 5.24 2.25 -11.50
CA VAL A 141 4.41 3.46 -11.62
C VAL A 141 4.93 4.38 -12.73
N ALA A 142 6.25 4.54 -12.84
CA ALA A 142 6.87 5.34 -13.90
C ALA A 142 6.62 4.80 -15.32
N GLU A 143 6.44 3.47 -15.46
CA GLU A 143 6.14 2.79 -16.73
C GLU A 143 4.67 2.87 -17.16
N LEU A 144 3.75 3.28 -16.27
CA LEU A 144 2.33 3.36 -16.59
C LEU A 144 2.04 4.43 -17.66
N GLU A 145 1.21 4.10 -18.63
CA GLU A 145 0.73 5.08 -19.62
C GLU A 145 -0.07 6.21 -18.97
N ARG A 146 -0.85 5.88 -17.94
CA ARG A 146 -1.58 6.82 -17.09
C ARG A 146 -1.14 6.61 -15.65
N ARG A 147 -0.34 7.53 -15.15
CA ARG A 147 0.12 7.53 -13.77
C ARG A 147 -0.94 8.08 -12.83
N PRO A 148 -0.98 7.64 -11.57
CA PRO A 148 -1.83 8.26 -10.55
C PRO A 148 -1.43 9.74 -10.37
N GLY A 149 -2.41 10.55 -9.97
CA GLY A 149 -2.16 11.95 -9.63
C GLY A 149 -1.33 12.10 -8.36
N ALA A 150 -1.43 11.14 -7.45
CA ALA A 150 -0.65 11.09 -6.21
C ALA A 150 -0.27 9.66 -5.82
N VAL A 151 0.81 9.54 -5.05
CA VAL A 151 1.20 8.31 -4.34
C VAL A 151 1.40 8.63 -2.86
N ALA A 152 0.92 7.77 -1.97
CA ALA A 152 1.21 7.86 -0.55
C ALA A 152 1.79 6.52 -0.07
N LEU A 153 2.94 6.58 0.58
CA LEU A 153 3.73 5.43 0.96
C LEU A 153 4.06 5.49 2.46
N GLU A 154 3.78 4.43 3.18
CA GLU A 154 4.36 4.21 4.51
C GLU A 154 5.80 3.74 4.35
N VAL A 155 6.70 4.27 5.17
CA VAL A 155 8.15 3.99 5.09
C VAL A 155 8.74 3.82 6.48
N GLY A 156 9.79 3.05 6.58
CA GLY A 156 10.50 2.85 7.84
C GLY A 156 11.21 4.12 8.33
N ALA A 157 11.47 4.15 9.64
CA ALA A 157 12.20 5.25 10.27
C ALA A 157 13.57 5.46 9.58
N GLY A 158 13.84 6.70 9.16
CA GLY A 158 15.09 7.06 8.48
C GLY A 158 15.10 6.85 6.96
N GLN A 159 14.08 6.21 6.36
CA GLN A 159 14.03 5.96 4.91
C GLN A 159 13.45 7.13 4.11
N ALA A 160 12.76 8.08 4.76
CA ALA A 160 12.00 9.13 4.09
C ALA A 160 12.81 9.94 3.08
N ASP A 161 14.07 10.29 3.36
CA ASP A 161 14.91 11.08 2.43
C ASP A 161 15.28 10.28 1.17
N ALA A 162 15.56 9.00 1.30
CA ALA A 162 15.83 8.13 0.17
C ALA A 162 14.58 7.96 -0.70
N VAL A 163 13.42 7.71 -0.06
CA VAL A 163 12.14 7.55 -0.77
C VAL A 163 11.72 8.82 -1.50
N VAL A 164 11.96 10.02 -0.95
CA VAL A 164 11.73 11.29 -1.67
C VAL A 164 12.48 11.30 -3.00
N GLY A 165 13.75 10.86 -3.01
CA GLY A 165 14.53 10.74 -4.25
C GLY A 165 13.89 9.79 -5.27
N LEU A 166 13.40 8.64 -4.81
CA LEU A 166 12.74 7.64 -5.66
C LEU A 166 11.41 8.16 -6.22
N VAL A 167 10.59 8.79 -5.39
CA VAL A 167 9.31 9.41 -5.80
C VAL A 167 9.53 10.50 -6.85
N SER A 168 10.54 11.36 -6.64
CA SER A 168 10.90 12.40 -7.61
C SER A 168 11.39 11.80 -8.94
N ALA A 169 12.20 10.73 -8.88
CA ALA A 169 12.66 10.02 -10.08
C ALA A 169 11.51 9.32 -10.83
N ALA A 170 10.45 8.90 -10.13
CA ALA A 170 9.23 8.35 -10.72
C ALA A 170 8.35 9.45 -11.36
N GLY A 171 8.73 10.74 -11.25
CA GLY A 171 8.10 11.87 -11.94
C GLY A 171 7.04 12.61 -11.12
N PHE A 172 7.04 12.47 -9.80
CA PHE A 172 6.22 13.28 -8.89
C PHE A 172 7.01 14.52 -8.45
N GLY A 173 6.46 15.72 -8.68
CA GLY A 173 7.17 16.99 -8.47
C GLY A 173 7.07 17.55 -7.06
N GLU A 174 5.97 17.28 -6.37
CA GLU A 174 5.73 17.75 -5.01
C GLU A 174 5.75 16.55 -4.06
N VAL A 175 6.55 16.62 -3.00
CA VAL A 175 6.66 15.56 -2.01
C VAL A 175 6.49 16.15 -0.61
N GLU A 176 5.48 15.69 0.10
CA GLU A 176 5.24 15.99 1.50
C GLU A 176 5.70 14.82 2.36
N LYS A 177 6.35 15.12 3.49
CA LYS A 177 6.66 14.15 4.53
C LYS A 177 5.77 14.39 5.72
N ARG A 178 5.04 13.37 6.11
CA ARG A 178 4.26 13.35 7.34
C ARG A 178 4.93 12.43 8.34
N ARG A 179 4.85 12.77 9.61
CA ARG A 179 5.28 11.90 10.71
C ARG A 179 4.05 11.39 11.42
N ASP A 180 4.08 10.13 11.80
CA ASP A 180 3.13 9.60 12.75
C ASP A 180 3.21 10.31 14.11
N LEU A 181 2.24 10.06 14.96
CA LEU A 181 2.14 10.65 16.29
C LEU A 181 2.83 9.79 17.38
N SER A 182 3.53 8.72 16.99
CA SER A 182 4.21 7.80 17.92
C SER A 182 5.63 8.25 18.29
#